data_4c887b9429ba803f1d58a0557f93c6f6
#
_entry.id   4c887b9429ba803f1d58a0557f93c6f6
#
_cell.length_a   1.000
_cell.length_b   1.000
_cell.length_c   1.000
_cell.angle_alpha   90.00
_cell.angle_beta   90.00
_cell.angle_gamma   90.00
#
_symmetry.space_group_name_H-M   'P 1'
#
loop_
_entity.id
_entity.type
_entity.pdbx_description
1 polymer ?
#
loop_
_entity_poly.entity_id
_entity_poly.type
_entity_poly.pdbx_seq_one_letter_code
_entity_poly.pdbx_strand_id
1 'polypeptide(L)'
;MKIDDYITDTLLRDIVGHDRRPTAFLVYLWLAAEHSRTRKPIQISYQDLAENIGISKSAAQSAINWLLRRKLLTVTRQTATATPIYTVQKTWK
;
A
#
# COMPACT_ATOMS: atom_id res chain seq x y z
N MET A 1 10.29 -13.63 0.32
CA MET A 1 9.08 -13.17 -0.39
C MET A 1 9.37 -13.08 -1.88
N LYS A 2 8.42 -13.49 -2.68
CA LYS A 2 8.53 -13.34 -4.13
C LYS A 2 7.76 -12.09 -4.58
N ILE A 3 8.44 -11.18 -5.22
CA ILE A 3 7.84 -9.95 -5.74
C ILE A 3 7.36 -10.21 -7.16
N ASP A 4 6.11 -9.82 -7.46
CA ASP A 4 5.55 -9.92 -8.79
C ASP A 4 6.38 -9.04 -9.75
N ASP A 5 6.75 -9.57 -10.92
CA ASP A 5 7.57 -8.86 -11.88
C ASP A 5 6.92 -7.53 -12.32
N TYR A 6 5.60 -7.47 -12.38
CA TYR A 6 4.90 -6.25 -12.73
C TYR A 6 5.21 -5.12 -11.73
N ILE A 7 5.36 -5.45 -10.44
CA ILE A 7 5.68 -4.44 -9.42
C ILE A 7 7.03 -3.81 -9.70
N THR A 8 8.06 -4.62 -10.01
CA THR A 8 9.40 -4.08 -10.26
C THR A 8 9.56 -3.54 -11.68
N ASP A 9 8.92 -4.16 -12.68
CA ASP A 9 9.13 -3.78 -14.07
C ASP A 9 8.27 -2.60 -14.51
N THR A 10 7.07 -2.46 -13.94
CA THR A 10 6.11 -1.43 -14.37
C THR A 10 5.75 -0.47 -13.25
N LEU A 11 5.24 -0.97 -12.12
CA LEU A 11 4.77 -0.09 -11.06
C LEU A 11 5.89 0.75 -10.45
N LEU A 12 7.06 0.17 -10.25
CA LEU A 12 8.21 0.91 -9.72
C LEU A 12 8.51 2.12 -10.60
N ARG A 13 8.62 1.91 -11.90
CA ARG A 13 8.91 2.98 -12.85
C ARG A 13 7.79 4.00 -12.91
N ASP A 14 6.53 3.55 -12.95
CA ASP A 14 5.38 4.44 -13.08
C ASP A 14 5.16 5.26 -11.82
N ILE A 15 5.18 4.64 -10.64
CA ILE A 15 4.87 5.34 -9.40
C ILE A 15 6.04 6.21 -8.97
N VAL A 16 7.26 5.69 -9.02
CA VAL A 16 8.44 6.43 -8.55
C VAL A 16 8.94 7.41 -9.62
N GLY A 17 9.09 6.94 -10.85
CA GLY A 17 9.65 7.76 -11.92
C GLY A 17 8.65 8.72 -12.54
N HIS A 18 7.53 8.20 -13.06
CA HIS A 18 6.54 9.00 -13.77
C HIS A 18 5.69 9.83 -12.81
N ASP A 19 5.09 9.20 -11.81
CA ASP A 19 4.19 9.89 -10.88
C ASP A 19 4.93 10.60 -9.75
N ARG A 20 6.22 10.30 -9.57
CA ARG A 20 7.08 10.89 -8.54
C ARG A 20 6.51 10.67 -7.13
N ARG A 21 6.07 9.44 -6.86
CA ARG A 21 5.49 9.05 -5.57
C ARG A 21 6.25 7.90 -4.94
N PRO A 22 7.55 8.07 -4.61
CA PRO A 22 8.34 6.97 -4.06
C PRO A 22 7.79 6.45 -2.74
N THR A 23 7.26 7.34 -1.87
CA THR A 23 6.67 6.92 -0.60
C THR A 23 5.44 6.06 -0.83
N ALA A 24 4.59 6.41 -1.80
CA ALA A 24 3.43 5.60 -2.14
C ALA A 24 3.84 4.22 -2.64
N PHE A 25 4.91 4.15 -3.44
CA PHE A 25 5.43 2.85 -3.89
C PHE A 25 5.90 2.00 -2.71
N LEU A 26 6.62 2.59 -1.75
CA LEU A 26 7.10 1.86 -0.57
C LEU A 26 5.93 1.32 0.26
N VAL A 27 4.88 2.11 0.44
CA VAL A 27 3.69 1.67 1.16
C VAL A 27 3.01 0.53 0.43
N TYR A 28 2.84 0.66 -0.89
CA TYR A 28 2.25 -0.40 -1.70
C TYR A 28 3.07 -1.69 -1.62
N LEU A 29 4.39 -1.58 -1.77
CA LEU A 29 5.29 -2.73 -1.71
C LEU A 29 5.20 -3.45 -0.37
N TRP A 30 5.19 -2.69 0.74
CA TRP A 30 5.09 -3.28 2.08
C TRP A 30 3.76 -4.02 2.25
N LEU A 31 2.64 -3.40 1.84
CA LEU A 31 1.33 -4.02 1.94
C LEU A 31 1.22 -5.25 1.04
N ALA A 32 1.77 -5.18 -0.17
CA ALA A 32 1.78 -6.32 -1.09
C ALA A 32 2.59 -7.49 -0.51
N ALA A 33 3.71 -7.19 0.14
CA ALA A 33 4.55 -8.19 0.78
C ALA A 33 3.81 -8.86 1.93
N GLU A 34 3.14 -8.08 2.79
CA GLU A 34 2.37 -8.61 3.90
C GLU A 34 1.18 -9.46 3.40
N HIS A 35 0.49 -8.99 2.37
CA HIS A 35 -0.61 -9.74 1.77
C HIS A 35 -0.12 -11.07 1.21
N SER A 36 1.01 -11.06 0.53
CA SER A 36 1.62 -12.29 -0.02
C SER A 36 2.01 -13.27 1.08
N ARG A 37 2.53 -12.76 2.20
CA ARG A 37 2.99 -13.58 3.31
C ARG A 37 1.84 -14.19 4.08
N THR A 38 0.79 -13.41 4.37
CA THR A 38 -0.33 -13.85 5.20
C THR A 38 -1.51 -14.38 4.39
N ARG A 39 -1.57 -14.03 3.10
CA ARG A 39 -2.68 -14.35 2.19
C ARG A 39 -4.02 -13.82 2.69
N LYS A 40 -3.98 -12.70 3.42
CA LYS A 40 -5.15 -12.04 3.98
C LYS A 40 -5.04 -10.54 3.79
N PRO A 41 -6.19 -9.82 3.75
CA PRO A 41 -6.16 -8.37 3.82
C PRO A 41 -5.43 -7.92 5.09
N ILE A 42 -4.83 -6.72 5.05
CA ILE A 42 -3.99 -6.22 6.11
C ILE A 42 -4.77 -5.20 6.96
N GLN A 43 -4.93 -5.51 8.25
CA GLN A 43 -5.55 -4.58 9.20
C GLN A 43 -4.44 -3.85 9.94
N ILE A 44 -4.28 -2.55 9.67
CA ILE A 44 -3.19 -1.77 10.26
C ILE A 44 -3.57 -0.29 10.32
N SER A 45 -3.16 0.38 11.40
CA SER A 45 -3.35 1.83 11.55
C SER A 45 -2.26 2.58 10.76
N TYR A 46 -2.50 3.87 10.50
CA TYR A 46 -1.48 4.71 9.86
C TYR A 46 -0.19 4.78 10.69
N GLN A 47 -0.31 4.83 12.00
CA GLN A 47 0.85 4.92 12.88
C GLN A 47 1.68 3.64 12.80
N ASP A 48 1.04 2.47 12.89
CA ASP A 48 1.75 1.20 12.81
C ASP A 48 2.39 1.01 11.45
N LEU A 49 1.67 1.39 10.39
CA LEU A 49 2.21 1.34 9.03
C LEU A 49 3.44 2.23 8.89
N ALA A 50 3.36 3.45 9.40
CA ALA A 50 4.47 4.40 9.36
C ALA A 50 5.69 3.86 10.10
N GLU A 51 5.49 3.28 11.28
CA GLU A 51 6.58 2.71 12.07
C GLU A 51 7.24 1.53 11.36
N ASN A 52 6.45 0.68 10.71
CA ASN A 52 7.00 -0.48 10.01
C ASN A 52 7.81 -0.10 8.77
N ILE A 53 7.46 1.00 8.12
CA ILE A 53 8.15 1.44 6.90
C ILE A 53 9.28 2.43 7.23
N GLY A 54 9.15 3.17 8.33
CA GLY A 54 10.12 4.19 8.69
C GLY A 54 9.82 5.56 8.11
N ILE A 55 8.53 5.91 7.99
CA ILE A 55 8.05 7.19 7.49
C ILE A 55 7.16 7.85 8.54
N SER A 56 6.78 9.11 8.31
CA SER A 56 5.87 9.79 9.22
C SER A 56 4.44 9.29 9.04
N LYS A 57 3.61 9.49 10.07
CA LYS A 57 2.19 9.14 10.02
C LYS A 57 1.47 9.89 8.89
N SER A 58 1.77 11.18 8.72
CA SER A 58 1.14 11.97 7.66
C SER A 58 1.58 11.51 6.27
N ALA A 59 2.84 11.09 6.12
CA ALA A 59 3.31 10.53 4.86
C ALA A 59 2.61 9.21 4.54
N ALA A 60 2.41 8.36 5.55
CA ALA A 60 1.67 7.11 5.37
C ALA A 60 0.23 7.38 4.96
N GLN A 61 -0.43 8.34 5.60
CA GLN A 61 -1.80 8.71 5.27
C GLN A 61 -1.92 9.24 3.85
N SER A 62 -1.01 10.13 3.44
CA SER A 62 -1.00 10.67 2.08
C SER A 62 -0.77 9.58 1.04
N ALA A 63 0.15 8.67 1.32
CA ALA A 63 0.45 7.57 0.42
C ALA A 63 -0.76 6.64 0.25
N ILE A 64 -1.41 6.28 1.36
CA ILE A 64 -2.61 5.44 1.32
C ILE A 64 -3.72 6.13 0.52
N ASN A 65 -3.98 7.41 0.79
CA ASN A 65 -5.02 8.16 0.06
C ASN A 65 -4.74 8.19 -1.44
N TRP A 66 -3.48 8.38 -1.82
CA TRP A 66 -3.10 8.38 -3.23
C TRP A 66 -3.31 7.00 -3.87
N LEU A 67 -2.91 5.92 -3.17
CA LEU A 67 -3.09 4.56 -3.67
C LEU A 67 -4.58 4.19 -3.82
N LEU A 68 -5.41 4.66 -2.88
CA LEU A 68 -6.86 4.45 -2.97
C LEU A 68 -7.45 5.14 -4.20
N ARG A 69 -7.02 6.38 -4.48
CA ARG A 69 -7.47 7.11 -5.66
C ARG A 69 -7.05 6.43 -6.96
N ARG A 70 -5.88 5.79 -6.96
CA ARG A 70 -5.38 5.05 -8.14
C ARG A 70 -5.94 3.63 -8.20
N LYS A 71 -6.78 3.25 -7.25
CA LYS A 71 -7.42 1.92 -7.19
C LYS A 71 -6.41 0.78 -7.07
N LEU A 72 -5.25 1.06 -6.49
CA LEU A 72 -4.25 0.04 -6.17
C LEU A 72 -4.50 -0.60 -4.81
N LEU A 73 -5.32 0.04 -3.97
CA LEU A 73 -5.78 -0.47 -2.70
C LEU A 73 -7.29 -0.26 -2.59
N THR A 74 -7.95 -1.11 -1.82
CA THR A 74 -9.29 -0.85 -1.30
C THR A 74 -9.24 -0.90 0.21
N VAL A 75 -10.16 -0.20 0.87
CA VAL A 75 -10.21 -0.13 2.33
C VAL A 75 -11.60 -0.52 2.81
N THR A 76 -11.63 -1.28 3.91
CA THR A 76 -12.86 -1.69 4.57
C THR A 76 -12.73 -1.35 6.06
N ARG A 77 -13.81 -0.83 6.66
CA ARG A 77 -13.88 -0.57 8.09
C ARG A 77 -15.19 -1.13 8.61
N GLN A 78 -15.13 -1.79 9.76
CA GLN A 78 -16.36 -2.28 10.41
C GLN A 78 -17.16 -1.14 11.03
N THR A 79 -16.44 -0.14 11.57
CA THR A 79 -17.04 1.08 12.13
C THR A 79 -16.16 2.27 11.75
N ALA A 80 -16.66 3.50 11.94
CA ALA A 80 -15.92 4.72 11.62
C ALA A 80 -14.61 4.84 12.41
N THR A 81 -14.54 4.25 13.61
CA THR A 81 -13.36 4.32 14.47
C THR A 81 -12.51 3.05 14.43
N ALA A 82 -12.95 2.02 13.71
CA ALA A 82 -12.20 0.76 13.62
C ALA A 82 -10.91 0.93 12.82
N THR A 83 -9.92 0.09 13.13
CA THR A 83 -8.69 0.05 12.36
C THR A 83 -9.02 -0.39 10.94
N PRO A 84 -8.56 0.36 9.92
CA PRO A 84 -8.89 0.02 8.53
C PRO A 84 -8.24 -1.28 8.08
N ILE A 85 -8.92 -1.98 7.18
CA ILE A 85 -8.44 -3.22 6.57
C ILE A 85 -8.18 -2.92 5.10
N TYR A 86 -6.95 -3.14 4.64
CA TYR A 86 -6.55 -2.85 3.27
C TYR A 86 -6.43 -4.12 2.45
N THR A 87 -6.96 -4.09 1.23
CA THR A 87 -6.78 -5.16 0.26
C THR A 87 -5.99 -4.62 -0.92
N VAL A 88 -4.89 -5.29 -1.24
CA VAL A 88 -4.04 -4.91 -2.37
C VAL A 88 -4.74 -5.33 -3.66
N GLN A 89 -4.86 -4.40 -4.60
CA GLN A 89 -5.48 -4.65 -5.88
C GLN A 89 -4.41 -4.88 -6.94
N LYS A 90 -4.62 -5.90 -7.74
CA LYS A 90 -3.73 -6.22 -8.88
C LYS A 90 -4.48 -5.86 -10.15
N THR A 91 -4.43 -4.58 -10.50
CA THR A 91 -5.22 -4.04 -11.61
C THR A 91 -4.76 -4.55 -12.97
N TRP A 92 -3.58 -5.17 -13.02
CA TRP A 92 -3.04 -5.72 -14.28
C TRP A 92 -3.46 -7.16 -14.56
N LYS A 93 -4.24 -7.74 -13.69
CA LYS A 93 -4.76 -9.09 -13.90
C LYS A 93 -6.11 -9.07 -14.57
#